data_040d7d34b2e5f072202bb7faa398dccf
#
_entry.id   040d7d34b2e5f072202bb7faa398dccf
#
_cell.length_a   1.000
_cell.length_b   1.000
_cell.length_c   1.000
_cell.angle_alpha   90.00
_cell.angle_beta   90.00
_cell.angle_gamma   90.00
#
_symmetry.space_group_name_H-M   'P 1'
#
loop_
_entity.id
_entity.type
_entity.pdbx_description
1 polymer ?
#
loop_
_entity_poly.entity_id
_entity_poly.type
_entity_poly.pdbx_seq_one_letter_code
_entity_poly.pdbx_strand_id
1 'polypeptide(L)'
;MGIVMKKMVLVAAVLAMTAGSSFAADMAVKAVKAPPPAPFDPWDIAFGSAIMNDYVFRGVTQSNHKPSVAAYFEPRYNINKDVQLYVGTSFESISFPNRAAAEVDIYGGIRPTFGMFAFDFGVWGYLYPGGTCFNANAFPGSGLPGSSAGCVANADPITGGLPINGNFAKKDASFYEGYAKVNVTLNDMFQIGATEYYSPNFLNLGAWGNYASITGKFTAPSSTFGSSGIGMYVSGEFGRQWLGTSDRFYGTQIVGQIYQFGIPEPSYNTWNIGVGFTYKVFTLDFRYSDTNLSKGQCNAFTSDFTASSASPANVSLINPGGFGSNWCGATGIVKLSADLTAATNLK
;
A
#
# COMPACT_ATOMS: atom_id res chain seq x y z
N MET A 1 23.59 28.40 -29.18
CA MET A 1 22.91 28.50 -27.89
C MET A 1 21.37 28.47 -28.10
N GLY A 2 20.88 27.58 -28.92
CA GLY A 2 19.48 27.51 -29.32
C GLY A 2 18.86 26.11 -29.42
N ILE A 3 19.58 25.06 -29.02
CA ILE A 3 19.13 23.64 -29.20
C ILE A 3 18.71 22.97 -27.89
N VAL A 4 19.06 23.54 -26.74
CA VAL A 4 18.79 22.93 -25.43
C VAL A 4 17.38 23.21 -24.92
N MET A 5 16.69 24.25 -25.36
CA MET A 5 15.38 24.65 -24.82
C MET A 5 14.15 23.95 -25.42
N LYS A 6 14.28 23.16 -26.50
CA LYS A 6 13.13 22.50 -27.15
C LYS A 6 12.82 21.08 -26.62
N LYS A 7 13.67 20.53 -25.72
CA LYS A 7 13.48 19.17 -25.16
C LYS A 7 12.82 19.15 -23.77
N MET A 8 12.55 20.30 -23.16
CA MET A 8 12.05 20.38 -21.78
C MET A 8 10.51 20.34 -21.63
N VAL A 9 9.75 20.36 -22.72
CA VAL A 9 8.27 20.44 -22.64
C VAL A 9 7.57 19.10 -22.57
N LEU A 10 8.28 17.97 -22.79
CA LEU A 10 7.66 16.63 -22.84
C LEU A 10 7.71 15.85 -21.51
N VAL A 11 8.32 16.40 -20.48
CA VAL A 11 8.61 15.64 -19.23
C VAL A 11 7.55 15.82 -18.14
N ALA A 12 6.65 16.78 -18.26
CA ALA A 12 5.71 17.12 -17.18
C ALA A 12 4.52 16.15 -17.02
N ALA A 13 4.32 15.16 -17.91
CA ALA A 13 3.17 14.26 -17.86
C ALA A 13 3.44 12.89 -17.22
N VAL A 14 4.69 12.60 -16.82
CA VAL A 14 5.14 11.23 -16.44
C VAL A 14 5.17 10.96 -14.92
N LEU A 15 4.82 11.92 -14.07
CA LEU A 15 5.34 11.98 -12.72
C LEU A 15 4.37 11.70 -11.58
N ALA A 16 3.35 10.95 -11.77
CA ALA A 16 2.42 10.66 -10.67
C ALA A 16 2.31 9.17 -10.38
N MET A 17 3.40 8.47 -9.99
CA MET A 17 3.19 7.07 -9.61
C MET A 17 4.37 6.37 -8.99
N THR A 18 4.42 6.34 -7.70
CA THR A 18 4.84 5.21 -6.90
C THR A 18 4.37 5.42 -5.47
N ALA A 19 3.18 5.05 -5.18
CA ALA A 19 2.75 4.78 -3.81
C ALA A 19 2.33 3.34 -3.75
N GLY A 20 2.53 2.69 -2.64
CA GLY A 20 2.03 1.35 -2.40
C GLY A 20 0.49 1.34 -2.38
N SER A 21 -0.12 1.36 -3.41
CA SER A 21 -1.37 1.17 -4.10
C SER A 21 -1.19 1.92 -5.41
N SER A 22 -0.42 1.30 -6.31
CA SER A 22 -0.01 1.90 -7.56
C SER A 22 -1.17 1.92 -8.53
N PHE A 23 -1.86 3.02 -8.60
CA PHE A 23 -2.78 3.31 -9.68
C PHE A 23 -2.30 4.56 -10.40
N ALA A 24 -1.76 4.42 -11.54
CA ALA A 24 -1.78 5.35 -12.65
C ALA A 24 -0.80 4.91 -13.75
N ALA A 25 -1.31 4.58 -14.92
CA ALA A 25 -0.52 4.28 -16.12
C ALA A 25 -0.22 5.56 -16.87
N ASP A 26 1.04 5.70 -17.24
CA ASP A 26 1.52 6.76 -18.10
C ASP A 26 1.23 6.44 -19.57
N MET A 27 0.66 7.36 -20.29
CA MET A 27 0.44 7.21 -21.72
C MET A 27 1.58 7.82 -22.55
N ALA A 28 2.23 7.00 -23.36
CA ALA A 28 3.18 7.48 -24.37
C ALA A 28 2.43 8.23 -25.48
N VAL A 29 2.57 9.55 -25.54
CA VAL A 29 1.99 10.36 -26.61
C VAL A 29 2.88 10.33 -27.84
N LYS A 30 2.31 9.90 -28.98
CA LYS A 30 2.93 9.97 -30.32
C LYS A 30 3.18 11.43 -30.68
N ALA A 31 4.40 11.80 -31.07
CA ALA A 31 4.72 13.16 -31.50
C ALA A 31 3.91 13.54 -32.75
N VAL A 32 2.84 14.27 -32.55
CA VAL A 32 2.10 14.98 -33.59
C VAL A 32 2.55 16.44 -33.52
N LYS A 33 2.76 17.07 -34.72
CA LYS A 33 3.11 18.49 -34.87
C LYS A 33 2.21 19.31 -33.93
N ALA A 34 2.85 20.00 -32.98
CA ALA A 34 2.15 20.61 -31.84
C ALA A 34 1.05 21.57 -32.33
N PRO A 35 -0.22 21.35 -31.97
CA PRO A 35 -1.24 22.39 -32.06
C PRO A 35 -0.82 23.59 -31.18
N PRO A 36 -1.37 24.80 -31.40
CA PRO A 36 -1.14 25.91 -30.48
C PRO A 36 -1.41 25.45 -29.06
N PRO A 37 -0.61 25.93 -28.08
CA PRO A 37 -0.76 25.48 -26.68
C PRO A 37 -2.23 25.62 -26.27
N ALA A 38 -2.83 24.51 -25.91
CA ALA A 38 -4.19 24.52 -25.39
C ALA A 38 -4.27 25.48 -24.18
N PRO A 39 -5.38 26.19 -24.00
CA PRO A 39 -5.57 27.02 -22.82
C PRO A 39 -5.28 26.18 -21.57
N PHE A 40 -4.52 26.74 -20.63
CA PHE A 40 -4.20 26.07 -19.37
C PHE A 40 -5.54 25.81 -18.63
N ASP A 41 -5.91 24.52 -18.52
CA ASP A 41 -7.08 24.10 -17.76
C ASP A 41 -6.58 23.74 -16.35
N PRO A 42 -6.97 24.48 -15.31
CA PRO A 42 -6.51 24.21 -13.96
C PRO A 42 -7.12 22.92 -13.37
N TRP A 43 -8.23 22.42 -13.90
CA TRP A 43 -8.92 21.26 -13.37
C TRP A 43 -8.68 20.01 -14.18
N ASP A 44 -8.40 18.91 -13.48
CA ASP A 44 -8.38 17.56 -14.04
C ASP A 44 -8.98 16.58 -13.01
N ILE A 45 -9.37 15.41 -13.49
CA ILE A 45 -9.85 14.32 -12.63
C ILE A 45 -9.18 13.04 -13.11
N ALA A 46 -8.45 12.36 -12.21
CA ALA A 46 -7.98 11.01 -12.46
C ALA A 46 -8.92 10.00 -11.80
N PHE A 47 -9.15 8.90 -12.47
CA PHE A 47 -9.94 7.79 -11.94
C PHE A 47 -9.52 6.49 -12.59
N GLY A 48 -9.71 5.38 -11.89
CA GLY A 48 -9.32 4.08 -12.42
C GLY A 48 -9.83 2.94 -11.56
N SER A 49 -9.52 1.74 -12.03
CA SER A 49 -9.86 0.51 -11.33
C SER A 49 -8.83 -0.58 -11.62
N ALA A 50 -8.77 -1.58 -10.74
CA ALA A 50 -7.94 -2.75 -10.94
C ALA A 50 -8.60 -4.02 -10.41
N ILE A 51 -8.18 -5.15 -11.00
CA ILE A 51 -8.39 -6.48 -10.46
C ILE A 51 -7.02 -7.13 -10.26
N MET A 52 -6.85 -7.88 -9.19
CA MET A 52 -5.61 -8.57 -8.86
C MET A 52 -5.87 -9.89 -8.17
N ASN A 53 -4.95 -10.84 -8.29
CA ASN A 53 -5.08 -12.13 -7.60
C ASN A 53 -4.78 -12.05 -6.11
N ASP A 54 -4.03 -11.01 -5.68
CA ASP A 54 -3.68 -10.74 -4.29
C ASP A 54 -3.41 -9.25 -4.10
N TYR A 55 -4.02 -8.64 -3.11
CA TYR A 55 -3.72 -7.26 -2.73
C TYR A 55 -2.63 -7.28 -1.66
N VAL A 56 -1.46 -6.77 -2.00
CA VAL A 56 -0.28 -6.76 -1.13
C VAL A 56 0.13 -5.32 -0.82
N PHE A 57 0.20 -4.99 0.46
CA PHE A 57 0.67 -3.70 0.96
C PHE A 57 1.96 -3.91 1.77
N ARG A 58 3.06 -3.29 1.33
CA ARG A 58 4.40 -3.40 1.95
C ARG A 58 4.80 -4.86 2.26
N GLY A 59 4.57 -5.75 1.30
CA GLY A 59 4.91 -7.17 1.41
C GLY A 59 3.97 -8.03 2.24
N VAL A 60 2.84 -7.48 2.70
CA VAL A 60 1.82 -8.20 3.48
C VAL A 60 0.51 -8.25 2.70
N THR A 61 -0.04 -9.46 2.49
CA THR A 61 -1.35 -9.58 1.86
C THR A 61 -2.45 -8.93 2.69
N GLN A 62 -3.29 -8.16 2.04
CA GLN A 62 -4.47 -7.53 2.63
C GLN A 62 -5.75 -8.33 2.30
N SER A 63 -5.68 -9.18 1.29
CA SER A 63 -6.81 -9.98 0.80
C SER A 63 -6.70 -11.46 1.16
N ASN A 64 -5.75 -11.85 2.03
CA ASN A 64 -5.54 -13.25 2.42
C ASN A 64 -5.26 -14.14 1.19
N HIS A 65 -4.38 -13.69 0.29
CA HIS A 65 -4.05 -14.35 -0.98
C HIS A 65 -5.27 -14.68 -1.86
N LYS A 66 -6.33 -13.88 -1.76
CA LYS A 66 -7.54 -14.01 -2.57
C LYS A 66 -7.63 -12.87 -3.58
N PRO A 67 -8.37 -13.06 -4.67
CA PRO A 67 -8.61 -11.98 -5.61
C PRO A 67 -9.19 -10.73 -4.95
N SER A 68 -8.68 -9.59 -5.36
CA SER A 68 -9.10 -8.28 -4.88
C SER A 68 -9.42 -7.36 -6.05
N VAL A 69 -10.32 -6.42 -5.80
CA VAL A 69 -10.67 -5.32 -6.70
C VAL A 69 -10.38 -3.99 -6.02
N ALA A 70 -10.04 -3.00 -6.83
CA ALA A 70 -9.80 -1.66 -6.36
C ALA A 70 -10.34 -0.63 -7.35
N ALA A 71 -10.68 0.57 -6.85
CA ALA A 71 -11.04 1.72 -7.66
C ALA A 71 -10.65 3.01 -6.97
N TYR A 72 -10.37 4.06 -7.74
CA TYR A 72 -10.04 5.38 -7.18
C TYR A 72 -10.66 6.52 -7.98
N PHE A 73 -10.78 7.68 -7.31
CA PHE A 73 -11.22 8.92 -7.88
C PHE A 73 -10.42 10.07 -7.27
N GLU A 74 -9.75 10.89 -8.09
CA GLU A 74 -8.82 11.92 -7.65
C GLU A 74 -9.02 13.23 -8.45
N PRO A 75 -9.82 14.18 -7.97
CA PRO A 75 -9.82 15.58 -8.43
C PRO A 75 -8.45 16.23 -8.22
N ARG A 76 -8.02 17.00 -9.22
CA ARG A 76 -6.75 17.70 -9.28
C ARG A 76 -6.94 19.16 -9.64
N TYR A 77 -6.18 20.02 -9.00
CA TYR A 77 -6.12 21.43 -9.32
C TYR A 77 -4.68 21.85 -9.61
N ASN A 78 -4.40 22.20 -10.86
CA ASN A 78 -3.10 22.69 -11.30
C ASN A 78 -3.02 24.19 -11.00
N ILE A 79 -2.26 24.57 -9.97
CA ILE A 79 -1.99 25.99 -9.65
C ILE A 79 -1.24 26.65 -10.81
N ASN A 80 -0.31 25.90 -11.38
CA ASN A 80 0.44 26.23 -12.59
C ASN A 80 0.99 24.93 -13.20
N LYS A 81 1.84 25.03 -14.24
CA LYS A 81 2.43 23.84 -14.90
C LYS A 81 3.36 22.98 -14.03
N ASP A 82 3.80 23.51 -12.89
CA ASP A 82 4.81 22.87 -12.03
C ASP A 82 4.25 22.48 -10.66
N VAL A 83 3.04 22.94 -10.29
CA VAL A 83 2.46 22.69 -8.97
C VAL A 83 0.99 22.27 -9.10
N GLN A 84 0.70 21.07 -8.62
CA GLN A 84 -0.65 20.49 -8.58
C GLN A 84 -1.08 20.23 -7.13
N LEU A 85 -2.31 20.59 -6.79
CA LEU A 85 -3.01 20.11 -5.61
C LEU A 85 -3.92 18.94 -6.00
N TYR A 86 -4.16 18.04 -5.09
CA TYR A 86 -5.07 16.92 -5.28
C TYR A 86 -5.72 16.48 -3.99
N VAL A 87 -6.89 15.88 -4.12
CA VAL A 87 -7.58 15.13 -3.08
C VAL A 87 -8.18 13.90 -3.75
N GLY A 88 -8.19 12.76 -3.06
CA GLY A 88 -8.71 11.55 -3.65
C GLY A 88 -9.32 10.61 -2.64
N THR A 89 -9.99 9.60 -3.16
CA THR A 89 -10.47 8.45 -2.41
C THR A 89 -10.21 7.18 -3.20
N SER A 90 -9.92 6.08 -2.52
CA SER A 90 -9.87 4.76 -3.11
C SER A 90 -10.64 3.74 -2.28
N PHE A 91 -10.91 2.58 -2.89
CA PHE A 91 -11.63 1.45 -2.31
C PHE A 91 -10.94 0.17 -2.72
N GLU A 92 -10.63 -0.67 -1.75
CA GLU A 92 -10.03 -1.98 -1.95
C GLU A 92 -10.80 -3.07 -1.22
N SER A 93 -11.01 -4.20 -1.88
CA SER A 93 -11.56 -5.37 -1.20
C SER A 93 -10.46 -6.08 -0.40
N ILE A 94 -10.73 -6.35 0.86
CA ILE A 94 -9.78 -6.88 1.83
C ILE A 94 -10.33 -8.10 2.57
N SER A 95 -9.45 -8.75 3.32
CA SER A 95 -9.80 -9.88 4.20
C SER A 95 -9.01 -9.78 5.52
N PHE A 96 -9.37 -8.82 6.34
CA PHE A 96 -8.69 -8.52 7.59
C PHE A 96 -9.15 -9.38 8.76
N PRO A 97 -8.33 -9.53 9.83
CA PRO A 97 -8.70 -10.26 11.05
C PRO A 97 -9.98 -9.73 11.69
N ASN A 98 -10.15 -8.41 11.78
CA ASN A 98 -11.34 -7.76 12.35
C ASN A 98 -12.58 -7.80 11.44
N ARG A 99 -12.52 -8.49 10.29
CA ARG A 99 -13.64 -8.62 9.33
C ARG A 99 -14.18 -7.29 8.80
N ALA A 100 -13.35 -6.26 8.72
CA ALA A 100 -13.72 -5.01 8.04
C ALA A 100 -14.21 -5.30 6.62
N ALA A 101 -15.24 -4.58 6.20
CA ALA A 101 -15.94 -4.85 4.92
C ALA A 101 -15.08 -4.43 3.70
N ALA A 102 -14.27 -3.39 3.85
CA ALA A 102 -13.41 -2.85 2.82
C ALA A 102 -12.31 -1.99 3.44
N GLU A 103 -11.27 -1.68 2.66
CA GLU A 103 -10.41 -0.53 2.86
C GLU A 103 -10.99 0.63 2.06
N VAL A 104 -11.07 1.79 2.69
CA VAL A 104 -11.51 3.05 2.10
C VAL A 104 -10.47 4.09 2.41
N ASP A 105 -9.83 4.62 1.38
CA ASP A 105 -8.82 5.63 1.57
C ASP A 105 -9.35 7.03 1.29
N ILE A 106 -8.84 8.00 2.03
CA ILE A 106 -9.00 9.43 1.78
C ILE A 106 -7.62 10.05 1.85
N TYR A 107 -7.21 10.71 0.78
CA TYR A 107 -5.88 11.28 0.71
C TYR A 107 -5.86 12.64 0.02
N GLY A 108 -4.78 13.39 0.23
CA GLY A 108 -4.59 14.66 -0.46
C GLY A 108 -3.22 15.24 -0.20
N GLY A 109 -2.81 16.15 -1.07
CA GLY A 109 -1.48 16.72 -1.01
C GLY A 109 -1.16 17.73 -2.09
N ILE A 110 0.13 17.97 -2.24
CA ILE A 110 0.73 18.88 -3.21
C ILE A 110 1.85 18.19 -3.96
N ARG A 111 1.85 18.32 -5.30
CA ARG A 111 2.87 17.78 -6.21
C ARG A 111 3.63 18.90 -6.91
N PRO A 112 4.73 19.41 -6.36
CA PRO A 112 5.61 20.32 -7.07
C PRO A 112 6.63 19.56 -7.92
N THR A 113 6.90 20.09 -9.14
CA THR A 113 7.85 19.52 -10.11
C THR A 113 8.90 20.57 -10.50
N PHE A 114 10.18 20.23 -10.38
CA PHE A 114 11.30 21.12 -10.70
C PHE A 114 12.34 20.39 -11.58
N GLY A 115 12.30 20.66 -12.88
CA GLY A 115 13.20 20.02 -13.82
C GLY A 115 12.99 18.50 -13.86
N MET A 116 14.00 17.74 -13.42
CA MET A 116 13.96 16.28 -13.36
C MET A 116 13.37 15.72 -12.05
N PHE A 117 13.08 16.58 -11.09
CA PHE A 117 12.58 16.21 -9.77
C PHE A 117 11.09 16.45 -9.68
N ALA A 118 10.34 15.43 -9.29
CA ALA A 118 8.95 15.56 -8.88
C ALA A 118 8.78 15.12 -7.45
N PHE A 119 8.17 15.97 -6.67
CA PHE A 119 7.87 15.72 -5.27
C PHE A 119 6.37 15.48 -5.08
N ASP A 120 6.02 14.78 -4.01
CA ASP A 120 4.65 14.60 -3.57
C ASP A 120 4.64 14.60 -2.03
N PHE A 121 3.94 15.56 -1.45
CA PHE A 121 3.78 15.70 -0.01
C PHE A 121 2.29 15.67 0.33
N GLY A 122 1.91 14.83 1.30
CA GLY A 122 0.50 14.71 1.62
C GLY A 122 0.23 13.92 2.89
N VAL A 123 -1.06 13.65 3.06
CA VAL A 123 -1.59 12.80 4.12
C VAL A 123 -2.47 11.73 3.47
N TRP A 124 -2.40 10.51 4.01
CA TRP A 124 -3.19 9.37 3.58
C TRP A 124 -3.91 8.77 4.78
N GLY A 125 -5.21 8.72 4.75
CA GLY A 125 -6.05 8.08 5.76
C GLY A 125 -6.58 6.76 5.23
N TYR A 126 -6.41 5.70 6.00
CA TYR A 126 -6.87 4.34 5.73
C TYR A 126 -8.03 4.04 6.69
N LEU A 127 -9.21 3.79 6.16
CA LEU A 127 -10.42 3.54 6.93
C LEU A 127 -10.91 2.12 6.70
N TYR A 128 -11.24 1.42 7.78
CA TYR A 128 -11.68 0.03 7.76
C TYR A 128 -13.09 -0.13 8.35
N PRO A 129 -14.15 0.26 7.60
CA PRO A 129 -15.52 0.22 8.09
C PRO A 129 -16.03 -1.22 8.30
N GLY A 130 -16.97 -1.37 9.24
CA GLY A 130 -17.66 -2.64 9.49
C GLY A 130 -16.88 -3.65 10.31
N GLY A 131 -15.72 -3.28 10.84
CA GLY A 131 -14.91 -4.18 11.65
C GLY A 131 -15.60 -4.60 12.95
N THR A 132 -15.21 -5.74 13.46
CA THR A 132 -15.65 -6.32 14.74
C THR A 132 -14.45 -6.59 15.63
N CYS A 133 -14.65 -6.45 16.93
CA CYS A 133 -13.61 -6.67 17.93
C CYS A 133 -13.73 -8.10 18.48
N PHE A 134 -12.58 -8.77 18.62
CA PHE A 134 -12.48 -10.03 19.36
C PHE A 134 -11.11 -10.18 19.99
N ASN A 135 -11.03 -10.94 21.07
CA ASN A 135 -9.80 -11.20 21.81
C ASN A 135 -9.82 -12.63 22.33
N ALA A 136 -9.01 -13.50 21.73
CA ALA A 136 -8.88 -14.90 22.12
C ALA A 136 -8.16 -15.08 23.49
N ASN A 137 -7.40 -14.09 23.92
CA ASN A 137 -6.63 -14.14 25.16
C ASN A 137 -7.38 -13.55 26.37
N ALA A 138 -8.61 -13.10 26.20
CA ALA A 138 -9.44 -12.61 27.29
C ALA A 138 -9.89 -13.78 28.17
N PHE A 139 -9.17 -14.07 29.24
CA PHE A 139 -9.67 -14.97 30.29
C PHE A 139 -10.75 -14.24 31.09
N PRO A 140 -12.00 -14.72 31.09
CA PRO A 140 -13.03 -14.16 31.93
C PRO A 140 -12.58 -14.21 33.40
N GLY A 141 -12.52 -13.07 34.08
CA GLY A 141 -12.19 -12.99 35.49
C GLY A 141 -10.72 -12.78 35.85
N SER A 142 -9.81 -12.64 34.88
CA SER A 142 -8.39 -12.41 35.19
C SER A 142 -8.09 -11.02 35.74
N GLY A 143 -8.99 -10.06 35.65
CA GLY A 143 -8.80 -8.69 36.15
C GLY A 143 -7.62 -7.95 35.47
N LEU A 144 -7.07 -8.51 34.39
CA LEU A 144 -5.90 -7.97 33.74
C LEU A 144 -6.26 -6.74 32.92
N PRO A 145 -5.52 -5.63 33.05
CA PRO A 145 -5.67 -4.47 32.19
C PRO A 145 -5.37 -4.89 30.75
N GLY A 146 -6.29 -4.65 29.81
CA GLY A 146 -6.14 -4.99 28.40
C GLY A 146 -7.09 -6.09 27.92
N SER A 147 -7.66 -6.89 28.81
CA SER A 147 -8.74 -7.79 28.45
C SER A 147 -10.01 -6.97 28.18
N SER A 148 -10.17 -6.55 26.91
CA SER A 148 -11.50 -6.28 26.37
C SER A 148 -12.34 -5.15 26.95
N ALA A 149 -11.88 -3.92 27.01
CA ALA A 149 -12.85 -2.82 27.06
C ALA A 149 -13.66 -2.81 25.73
N GLY A 150 -14.78 -3.52 25.71
CA GLY A 150 -15.74 -3.49 24.60
C GLY A 150 -15.62 -4.56 23.52
N CYS A 151 -14.73 -5.55 23.67
CA CYS A 151 -14.70 -6.73 22.80
C CYS A 151 -15.48 -7.90 23.41
N VAL A 152 -16.16 -8.68 22.58
CA VAL A 152 -16.71 -9.96 22.99
C VAL A 152 -15.54 -10.90 23.28
N ALA A 153 -15.40 -11.35 24.55
CA ALA A 153 -14.39 -12.31 24.91
C ALA A 153 -14.58 -13.59 24.05
N ASN A 154 -13.49 -13.98 23.39
CA ASN A 154 -13.30 -15.32 22.85
C ASN A 154 -14.16 -15.79 21.67
N ALA A 155 -14.88 -14.94 20.95
CA ALA A 155 -15.65 -15.39 19.81
C ALA A 155 -15.16 -14.75 18.51
N ASP A 156 -14.81 -15.57 17.53
CA ASP A 156 -14.74 -15.15 16.13
C ASP A 156 -16.17 -14.70 15.72
N PRO A 157 -16.34 -13.44 15.27
CA PRO A 157 -17.65 -12.90 14.95
C PRO A 157 -18.37 -13.63 13.81
N ILE A 158 -17.66 -14.43 13.01
CA ILE A 158 -18.22 -15.21 11.91
C ILE A 158 -18.56 -16.63 12.34
N THR A 159 -17.64 -17.28 13.05
CA THR A 159 -17.80 -18.70 13.42
C THR A 159 -18.40 -18.87 14.80
N GLY A 160 -18.42 -17.84 15.63
CA GLY A 160 -18.86 -17.91 17.04
C GLY A 160 -17.95 -18.76 17.92
N GLY A 161 -16.86 -19.29 17.38
CA GLY A 161 -15.91 -20.16 18.07
C GLY A 161 -14.66 -19.41 18.55
N LEU A 162 -13.90 -20.05 19.45
CA LEU A 162 -12.58 -19.56 19.83
C LEU A 162 -11.65 -19.61 18.62
N PRO A 163 -10.91 -18.53 18.28
CA PRO A 163 -9.87 -18.60 17.29
C PRO A 163 -8.83 -19.63 17.70
N ILE A 164 -8.63 -20.64 16.85
CA ILE A 164 -7.75 -21.78 17.13
C ILE A 164 -6.29 -21.33 17.40
N ASN A 165 -5.89 -20.23 16.78
CA ASN A 165 -4.52 -19.71 16.78
C ASN A 165 -4.27 -18.54 17.75
N GLY A 166 -5.21 -18.26 18.67
CA GLY A 166 -5.08 -17.12 19.56
C GLY A 166 -5.21 -15.76 18.89
N ASN A 167 -5.81 -15.71 17.70
CA ASN A 167 -6.03 -14.48 16.95
C ASN A 167 -6.89 -13.46 17.73
N PHE A 168 -6.56 -12.19 17.61
CA PHE A 168 -7.30 -11.09 18.25
C PHE A 168 -7.19 -9.82 17.39
N ALA A 169 -8.24 -8.98 17.42
CA ALA A 169 -8.27 -7.76 16.65
C ALA A 169 -9.15 -6.69 17.30
N LYS A 170 -8.73 -5.44 17.20
CA LYS A 170 -9.58 -4.30 17.48
C LYS A 170 -10.69 -4.19 16.43
N LYS A 171 -11.81 -3.60 16.84
CA LYS A 171 -12.91 -3.27 15.93
C LYS A 171 -12.46 -2.36 14.80
N ASP A 172 -11.68 -1.34 15.14
CA ASP A 172 -11.22 -0.32 14.22
C ASP A 172 -9.70 -0.43 14.06
N ALA A 173 -9.26 -0.63 12.82
CA ALA A 173 -7.85 -0.61 12.41
C ALA A 173 -7.49 0.66 11.63
N SER A 174 -8.40 1.65 11.57
CA SER A 174 -8.20 2.88 10.78
C SER A 174 -7.03 3.70 11.33
N PHE A 175 -6.25 4.26 10.41
CA PHE A 175 -5.08 5.06 10.73
C PHE A 175 -4.78 6.07 9.62
N TYR A 176 -3.78 6.91 9.83
CA TYR A 176 -3.29 7.83 8.81
C TYR A 176 -1.77 7.89 8.80
N GLU A 177 -1.22 8.31 7.66
CA GLU A 177 0.20 8.56 7.46
C GLU A 177 0.41 9.93 6.81
N GLY A 178 1.36 10.69 7.34
CA GLY A 178 1.98 11.78 6.59
C GLY A 178 3.06 11.20 5.68
N TYR A 179 3.23 11.73 4.46
CA TYR A 179 4.24 11.22 3.55
C TYR A 179 4.97 12.28 2.75
N ALA A 180 6.16 11.91 2.33
CA ALA A 180 6.97 12.64 1.37
C ALA A 180 7.55 11.66 0.34
N LYS A 181 7.47 12.04 -0.94
CA LYS A 181 8.05 11.26 -2.05
C LYS A 181 8.86 12.17 -2.96
N VAL A 182 9.87 11.60 -3.57
CA VAL A 182 10.61 12.21 -4.66
C VAL A 182 10.82 11.20 -5.76
N ASN A 183 10.58 11.62 -7.00
CA ASN A 183 10.92 10.88 -8.21
C ASN A 183 11.89 11.71 -9.05
N VAL A 184 12.91 11.05 -9.58
CA VAL A 184 13.94 11.66 -10.42
C VAL A 184 13.94 10.96 -11.77
N THR A 185 13.54 11.68 -12.82
CA THR A 185 13.57 11.19 -14.19
C THR A 185 14.95 11.46 -14.78
N LEU A 186 15.78 10.42 -14.83
CA LEU A 186 17.15 10.53 -15.35
C LEU A 186 17.16 10.72 -16.87
N ASN A 187 16.28 10.02 -17.57
CA ASN A 187 16.02 10.12 -19.00
C ASN A 187 14.69 9.41 -19.35
N ASP A 188 14.38 9.28 -20.64
CA ASP A 188 13.13 8.66 -21.11
C ASP A 188 12.97 7.17 -20.71
N MET A 189 14.05 6.51 -20.32
CA MET A 189 14.04 5.08 -19.96
C MET A 189 14.19 4.84 -18.46
N PHE A 190 14.87 5.72 -17.71
CA PHE A 190 15.23 5.46 -16.32
C PHE A 190 14.67 6.49 -15.35
N GLN A 191 14.01 5.98 -14.33
CA GLN A 191 13.49 6.75 -13.21
C GLN A 191 13.90 6.06 -11.90
N ILE A 192 14.24 6.86 -10.90
CA ILE A 192 14.48 6.42 -9.52
C ILE A 192 13.61 7.24 -8.58
N GLY A 193 13.27 6.68 -7.43
CA GLY A 193 12.47 7.38 -6.43
C GLY A 193 12.84 7.01 -5.01
N ALA A 194 12.37 7.82 -4.07
CA ALA A 194 12.40 7.53 -2.66
C ALA A 194 11.09 7.99 -2.01
N THR A 195 10.65 7.25 -1.01
CA THR A 195 9.43 7.58 -0.26
C THR A 195 9.66 7.44 1.23
N GLU A 196 8.92 8.25 1.99
CA GLU A 196 8.87 8.21 3.45
C GLU A 196 7.43 8.36 3.87
N TYR A 197 6.97 7.46 4.79
CA TYR A 197 5.65 7.51 5.40
C TYR A 197 5.78 7.39 6.92
N TYR A 198 5.03 8.18 7.65
CA TYR A 198 4.99 8.12 9.11
C TYR A 198 3.57 8.14 9.63
N SER A 199 3.25 7.17 10.49
CA SER A 199 2.03 7.09 11.29
C SER A 199 2.36 7.13 12.78
N PRO A 200 1.73 7.98 13.58
CA PRO A 200 1.88 7.94 15.03
C PRO A 200 1.16 6.74 15.66
N ASN A 201 0.21 6.12 14.96
CA ASN A 201 -0.59 4.99 15.41
C ASN A 201 -0.95 4.07 14.23
N PHE A 202 0.02 3.29 13.77
CA PHE A 202 -0.09 2.43 12.59
C PHE A 202 -1.13 1.32 12.83
N LEU A 203 -2.08 1.14 11.90
CA LEU A 203 -3.19 0.17 12.01
C LEU A 203 -3.97 0.25 13.34
N ASN A 204 -3.97 1.40 13.98
CA ASN A 204 -4.55 1.58 15.32
C ASN A 204 -4.01 0.58 16.38
N LEU A 205 -2.79 0.11 16.18
CA LEU A 205 -2.13 -0.83 17.10
C LEU A 205 -1.69 -0.16 18.41
N GLY A 206 -1.62 1.17 18.47
CA GLY A 206 -0.93 1.94 19.52
C GLY A 206 0.57 2.08 19.24
N ALA A 207 1.10 1.40 18.24
CA ALA A 207 2.48 1.50 17.80
C ALA A 207 2.62 2.57 16.71
N TRP A 208 3.68 3.36 16.78
CA TRP A 208 4.06 4.18 15.63
C TRP A 208 4.59 3.30 14.48
N GLY A 209 4.43 3.74 13.27
CA GLY A 209 5.00 3.12 12.06
C GLY A 209 5.74 4.13 11.22
N ASN A 210 6.90 3.75 10.70
CA ASN A 210 7.67 4.52 9.74
C ASN A 210 8.07 3.60 8.59
N TYR A 211 7.82 4.01 7.36
CA TYR A 211 8.19 3.26 6.16
C TYR A 211 9.01 4.12 5.22
N ALA A 212 10.23 3.69 4.94
CA ALA A 212 11.06 4.31 3.93
C ALA A 212 11.36 3.32 2.81
N SER A 213 11.37 3.78 1.55
CA SER A 213 11.73 2.94 0.41
C SER A 213 12.48 3.69 -0.68
N ILE A 214 13.21 2.92 -1.50
CA ILE A 214 13.77 3.35 -2.77
C ILE A 214 13.14 2.54 -3.90
N THR A 215 12.92 3.19 -5.03
CA THR A 215 12.31 2.60 -6.21
C THR A 215 13.19 2.81 -7.44
N GLY A 216 13.06 1.89 -8.40
CA GLY A 216 13.67 2.02 -9.71
C GLY A 216 12.71 1.56 -10.79
N LYS A 217 12.69 2.26 -11.92
CA LYS A 217 11.89 1.90 -13.09
C LYS A 217 12.72 2.06 -14.35
N PHE A 218 12.69 1.02 -15.16
CA PHE A 218 13.15 1.04 -16.55
C PHE A 218 11.93 0.95 -17.48
N THR A 219 11.79 1.89 -18.39
CA THR A 219 10.77 1.90 -19.43
C THR A 219 11.42 1.54 -20.76
N ALA A 220 10.93 0.50 -21.41
CA ALA A 220 11.46 0.08 -22.70
C ALA A 220 11.18 1.14 -23.79
N PRO A 221 12.08 1.30 -24.78
CA PRO A 221 11.83 2.19 -25.89
C PRO A 221 10.50 1.89 -26.58
N SER A 222 9.80 2.93 -27.05
CA SER A 222 8.50 2.79 -27.73
C SER A 222 8.55 1.93 -28.99
N SER A 223 9.74 1.77 -29.57
CA SER A 223 9.98 0.91 -30.74
C SER A 223 10.07 -0.59 -30.42
N THR A 224 10.13 -0.98 -29.12
CA THR A 224 10.35 -2.37 -28.69
C THR A 224 9.31 -3.34 -29.29
N PHE A 225 8.05 -2.92 -29.38
CA PHE A 225 6.96 -3.72 -29.96
C PHE A 225 6.45 -3.16 -31.31
N GLY A 226 7.29 -2.41 -32.01
CA GLY A 226 6.97 -1.85 -33.31
C GLY A 226 5.77 -0.89 -33.24
N SER A 227 4.81 -1.05 -34.15
CA SER A 227 3.61 -0.20 -34.27
C SER A 227 2.42 -0.70 -33.43
N SER A 228 2.60 -1.68 -32.55
CA SER A 228 1.50 -2.28 -31.78
C SER A 228 0.85 -1.32 -30.78
N GLY A 229 1.56 -0.26 -30.37
CA GLY A 229 1.15 0.65 -29.30
C GLY A 229 1.30 0.04 -27.89
N ILE A 230 1.96 -1.12 -27.78
CA ILE A 230 2.28 -1.75 -26.50
C ILE A 230 3.54 -1.10 -25.92
N GLY A 231 3.48 -0.67 -24.68
CA GLY A 231 4.63 -0.28 -23.86
C GLY A 231 5.01 -1.38 -22.89
N MET A 232 6.25 -1.32 -22.34
CA MET A 232 6.73 -2.24 -21.32
C MET A 232 7.59 -1.48 -20.32
N TYR A 233 7.50 -1.87 -19.05
CA TYR A 233 8.44 -1.42 -18.04
C TYR A 233 8.86 -2.59 -17.12
N VAL A 234 10.03 -2.42 -16.50
CA VAL A 234 10.46 -3.21 -15.34
C VAL A 234 10.61 -2.25 -14.17
N SER A 235 10.07 -2.60 -13.02
CA SER A 235 10.21 -1.76 -11.84
C SER A 235 10.40 -2.59 -10.60
N GLY A 236 11.04 -1.99 -9.59
CA GLY A 236 11.23 -2.62 -8.29
C GLY A 236 11.29 -1.59 -7.18
N GLU A 237 11.09 -2.09 -5.97
CA GLU A 237 11.16 -1.34 -4.74
C GLU A 237 11.88 -2.17 -3.68
N PHE A 238 12.67 -1.50 -2.87
CA PHE A 238 13.18 -2.03 -1.61
C PHE A 238 12.84 -1.04 -0.51
N GLY A 239 12.15 -1.53 0.53
CA GLY A 239 11.70 -0.71 1.64
C GLY A 239 11.96 -1.35 3.00
N ARG A 240 11.86 -0.52 4.04
CA ARG A 240 11.89 -0.95 5.44
C ARG A 240 10.74 -0.31 6.19
N GLN A 241 10.01 -1.16 6.90
CA GLN A 241 9.01 -0.77 7.88
C GLN A 241 9.61 -0.88 9.27
N TRP A 242 9.67 0.24 10.00
CA TRP A 242 9.96 0.27 11.43
C TRP A 242 8.65 0.40 12.18
N LEU A 243 8.54 -0.31 13.27
CA LEU A 243 7.34 -0.34 14.11
C LEU A 243 7.72 -0.19 15.58
N GLY A 244 6.85 0.48 16.33
CA GLY A 244 6.95 0.61 17.77
C GLY A 244 6.36 -0.59 18.52
N THR A 245 5.98 -0.35 19.77
CA THR A 245 5.27 -1.32 20.61
C THR A 245 3.78 -0.99 20.62
N SER A 246 2.95 -1.99 20.38
CA SER A 246 1.50 -1.86 20.41
C SER A 246 0.98 -1.53 21.82
N ASP A 247 -0.29 -1.16 21.92
CA ASP A 247 -0.89 -0.84 23.21
C ASP A 247 -1.29 -2.10 24.01
N ARG A 248 -1.88 -1.86 25.19
CA ARG A 248 -2.26 -2.94 26.11
C ARG A 248 -3.31 -3.91 25.57
N PHE A 249 -4.07 -3.53 24.56
CA PHE A 249 -5.03 -4.44 23.92
C PHE A 249 -4.33 -5.69 23.36
N TYR A 250 -3.14 -5.49 22.81
CA TYR A 250 -2.31 -6.55 22.23
C TYR A 250 -1.32 -7.17 23.21
N GLY A 251 -1.50 -6.94 24.52
CA GLY A 251 -0.70 -7.59 25.55
C GLY A 251 -0.77 -9.11 25.45
N THR A 252 0.37 -9.79 25.51
CA THR A 252 0.44 -11.25 25.48
C THR A 252 0.68 -11.79 26.90
N GLN A 253 -0.02 -12.88 27.24
CA GLN A 253 0.25 -13.65 28.44
C GLN A 253 1.26 -14.76 28.09
N ILE A 254 2.44 -14.71 28.68
CA ILE A 254 3.37 -15.85 28.71
C ILE A 254 3.15 -16.57 30.04
N VAL A 255 3.21 -17.90 30.05
CA VAL A 255 3.11 -18.69 31.28
C VAL A 255 4.08 -18.13 32.33
N GLY A 256 3.55 -17.51 33.39
CA GLY A 256 4.29 -16.88 34.44
C GLY A 256 4.75 -15.43 34.24
N GLN A 257 4.52 -14.83 33.09
CA GLN A 257 4.80 -13.40 32.81
C GLN A 257 3.70 -12.78 31.98
N ILE A 258 3.30 -11.57 32.33
CA ILE A 258 2.29 -10.80 31.59
C ILE A 258 3.00 -9.64 30.93
N TYR A 259 3.00 -9.60 29.60
CA TYR A 259 3.34 -8.38 28.86
C TYR A 259 2.19 -7.38 29.03
N GLN A 260 2.33 -6.49 30.01
CA GLN A 260 1.30 -5.50 30.33
C GLN A 260 1.25 -4.33 29.34
N PHE A 261 2.18 -4.25 28.40
CA PHE A 261 2.44 -3.05 27.62
C PHE A 261 2.27 -3.21 26.10
N GLY A 262 1.77 -4.35 25.65
CA GLY A 262 1.61 -4.64 24.23
C GLY A 262 2.77 -5.47 23.66
N ILE A 263 2.75 -5.64 22.36
CA ILE A 263 3.74 -6.41 21.59
C ILE A 263 4.75 -5.42 20.98
N PRO A 264 6.07 -5.61 21.16
CA PRO A 264 7.03 -4.93 20.32
C PRO A 264 6.90 -5.47 18.89
N GLU A 265 6.30 -4.68 18.01
CA GLU A 265 6.01 -5.09 16.65
C GLU A 265 7.30 -5.34 15.84
N PRO A 266 7.37 -6.39 15.03
CA PRO A 266 8.57 -6.73 14.29
C PRO A 266 8.80 -5.74 13.14
N SER A 267 9.88 -4.96 13.21
CA SER A 267 10.34 -4.17 12.07
C SER A 267 10.92 -5.08 10.99
N TYR A 268 10.65 -4.76 9.71
CA TYR A 268 11.01 -5.67 8.62
C TYR A 268 11.41 -4.93 7.33
N ASN A 269 12.10 -5.65 6.46
CA ASN A 269 12.36 -5.21 5.11
C ASN A 269 11.34 -5.86 4.15
N THR A 270 10.99 -5.14 3.10
CA THR A 270 10.16 -5.65 2.01
C THR A 270 10.80 -5.31 0.68
N TRP A 271 10.56 -6.12 -0.33
CA TRP A 271 11.02 -5.87 -1.69
C TRP A 271 10.03 -6.42 -2.70
N ASN A 272 10.01 -5.78 -3.84
CA ASN A 272 9.26 -6.27 -4.97
C ASN A 272 9.99 -5.98 -6.30
N ILE A 273 9.72 -6.78 -7.30
CA ILE A 273 10.14 -6.55 -8.68
C ILE A 273 9.06 -7.06 -9.62
N GLY A 274 8.81 -6.31 -10.69
CA GLY A 274 7.78 -6.69 -11.65
C GLY A 274 8.03 -6.16 -13.05
N VAL A 275 7.30 -6.74 -14.01
CA VAL A 275 7.21 -6.30 -15.38
C VAL A 275 5.77 -5.96 -15.72
N GLY A 276 5.56 -4.77 -16.30
CA GLY A 276 4.25 -4.31 -16.72
C GLY A 276 4.20 -4.06 -18.22
N PHE A 277 3.07 -4.40 -18.83
CA PHE A 277 2.73 -4.12 -20.21
C PHE A 277 1.58 -3.13 -20.25
N THR A 278 1.74 -2.06 -21.01
CA THR A 278 0.73 -1.00 -21.15
C THR A 278 0.15 -0.99 -22.54
N TYR A 279 -1.15 -0.80 -22.64
CA TYR A 279 -1.84 -0.57 -23.91
C TYR A 279 -3.00 0.39 -23.71
N LYS A 280 -2.90 1.59 -24.31
CA LYS A 280 -3.85 2.69 -24.06
C LYS A 280 -3.97 2.98 -22.56
N VAL A 281 -5.17 2.79 -21.99
CA VAL A 281 -5.47 3.01 -20.58
C VAL A 281 -5.22 1.77 -19.70
N PHE A 282 -4.90 0.64 -20.30
CA PHE A 282 -4.74 -0.63 -19.59
C PHE A 282 -3.28 -0.92 -19.25
N THR A 283 -3.06 -1.48 -18.07
CA THR A 283 -1.77 -2.05 -17.63
C THR A 283 -1.97 -3.46 -17.11
N LEU A 284 -1.18 -4.40 -17.60
CA LEU A 284 -1.04 -5.74 -17.06
C LEU A 284 0.33 -5.86 -16.40
N ASP A 285 0.37 -5.99 -15.06
CA ASP A 285 1.60 -6.09 -14.26
C ASP A 285 1.74 -7.47 -13.64
N PHE A 286 2.92 -8.06 -13.76
CA PHE A 286 3.34 -9.30 -13.12
C PHE A 286 4.44 -8.97 -12.13
N ARG A 287 4.23 -9.24 -10.85
CA ARG A 287 5.11 -8.80 -9.78
C ARG A 287 5.39 -9.90 -8.78
N TYR A 288 6.63 -10.00 -8.36
CA TYR A 288 7.05 -10.76 -7.18
C TYR A 288 7.17 -9.80 -5.99
N SER A 289 6.67 -10.19 -4.83
CA SER A 289 6.78 -9.43 -3.58
C SER A 289 7.15 -10.37 -2.44
N ASP A 290 7.96 -9.87 -1.49
CA ASP A 290 8.41 -10.66 -0.34
C ASP A 290 8.85 -9.76 0.82
N THR A 291 9.04 -10.38 2.00
CA THR A 291 9.59 -9.74 3.19
C THR A 291 10.59 -10.65 3.90
N ASN A 292 11.31 -10.10 4.88
CA ASN A 292 12.16 -10.89 5.76
C ASN A 292 11.50 -11.28 7.10
N LEU A 293 10.17 -11.10 7.23
CA LEU A 293 9.45 -11.57 8.41
C LEU A 293 9.45 -13.10 8.48
N SER A 294 9.78 -13.65 9.64
CA SER A 294 9.52 -15.06 9.90
C SER A 294 8.01 -15.32 9.99
N LYS A 295 7.58 -16.56 9.79
CA LYS A 295 6.15 -16.93 9.90
C LYS A 295 5.56 -16.59 11.27
N GLY A 296 6.34 -16.75 12.34
CA GLY A 296 5.92 -16.40 13.69
C GLY A 296 5.79 -14.89 13.91
N GLN A 297 6.72 -14.11 13.39
CA GLN A 297 6.64 -12.64 13.42
C GLN A 297 5.47 -12.14 12.56
N CYS A 298 5.26 -12.73 11.40
CA CYS A 298 4.11 -12.41 10.56
C CYS A 298 2.78 -12.67 11.27
N ASN A 299 2.64 -13.82 11.94
CA ASN A 299 1.44 -14.12 12.71
C ASN A 299 1.21 -13.12 13.86
N ALA A 300 2.28 -12.77 14.58
CA ALA A 300 2.19 -11.76 15.64
C ALA A 300 1.72 -10.40 15.12
N PHE A 301 2.29 -9.95 14.01
CA PHE A 301 2.00 -8.65 13.41
C PHE A 301 0.60 -8.59 12.76
N THR A 302 0.20 -9.65 12.04
CA THR A 302 -1.04 -9.63 11.24
C THR A 302 -2.25 -10.19 11.96
N SER A 303 -2.07 -10.94 13.05
CA SER A 303 -3.14 -11.72 13.67
C SER A 303 -3.88 -12.61 12.66
N ASP A 304 -3.13 -13.29 11.79
CA ASP A 304 -3.67 -14.11 10.68
C ASP A 304 -4.68 -15.16 11.19
N PHE A 305 -5.94 -14.93 10.89
CA PHE A 305 -7.04 -15.81 11.31
C PHE A 305 -7.08 -17.14 10.54
N THR A 306 -6.28 -17.28 9.50
CA THR A 306 -6.18 -18.51 8.70
C THR A 306 -4.99 -19.39 9.09
N ALA A 307 -4.11 -18.91 9.95
CA ALA A 307 -3.00 -19.69 10.47
C ALA A 307 -3.52 -20.89 11.28
N SER A 308 -3.23 -22.10 10.83
CA SER A 308 -3.78 -23.35 11.39
C SER A 308 -2.72 -24.29 11.99
N SER A 309 -1.44 -24.00 11.79
CA SER A 309 -0.35 -24.85 12.22
C SER A 309 0.58 -24.14 13.18
N ALA A 310 0.75 -24.70 14.37
CA ALA A 310 1.74 -24.26 15.34
C ALA A 310 3.05 -25.06 15.20
N SER A 311 4.18 -24.40 15.46
CA SER A 311 5.50 -25.02 15.48
C SER A 311 6.34 -24.43 16.61
N PRO A 312 7.14 -25.22 17.32
CA PRO A 312 8.11 -24.72 18.30
C PRO A 312 9.07 -23.67 17.71
N ALA A 313 9.37 -23.76 16.40
CA ALA A 313 10.25 -22.80 15.72
C ALA A 313 9.62 -21.39 15.59
N ASN A 314 8.31 -21.27 15.69
CA ASN A 314 7.58 -19.98 15.63
C ASN A 314 7.27 -19.43 17.02
N VAL A 315 7.56 -20.17 18.10
CA VAL A 315 7.31 -19.70 19.45
C VAL A 315 8.28 -18.59 19.83
N SER A 316 7.75 -17.47 20.27
CA SER A 316 8.52 -16.33 20.75
C SER A 316 7.71 -15.56 21.78
N LEU A 317 8.32 -14.54 22.41
CA LEU A 317 7.63 -13.67 23.36
C LEU A 317 6.43 -12.96 22.74
N ILE A 318 6.49 -12.64 21.44
CA ILE A 318 5.41 -11.96 20.71
C ILE A 318 4.46 -12.94 20.01
N ASN A 319 4.79 -14.22 19.95
CA ASN A 319 3.98 -15.28 19.36
C ASN A 319 4.02 -16.56 20.23
N PRO A 320 3.48 -16.53 21.44
CA PRO A 320 3.59 -17.65 22.38
C PRO A 320 2.87 -18.92 21.91
N GLY A 321 1.84 -18.79 21.08
CA GLY A 321 1.11 -19.92 20.49
C GLY A 321 1.87 -20.65 19.40
N GLY A 322 2.97 -20.09 18.89
CA GLY A 322 3.80 -20.71 17.85
C GLY A 322 3.12 -20.87 16.48
N PHE A 323 2.01 -20.18 16.22
CA PHE A 323 1.36 -20.23 14.92
C PHE A 323 2.19 -19.51 13.87
N GLY A 324 2.13 -19.99 12.61
CA GLY A 324 2.86 -19.41 11.50
C GLY A 324 1.91 -18.86 10.44
N SER A 325 2.09 -17.59 10.07
CA SER A 325 1.38 -16.97 8.97
C SER A 325 2.20 -16.98 7.69
N ASN A 326 1.54 -17.14 6.54
CA ASN A 326 2.11 -16.96 5.22
C ASN A 326 1.78 -15.60 4.60
N TRP A 327 1.09 -14.72 5.31
CA TRP A 327 0.63 -13.43 4.78
C TRP A 327 1.77 -12.47 4.41
N CYS A 328 2.96 -12.67 4.96
CA CYS A 328 4.14 -11.81 4.75
C CYS A 328 5.23 -12.50 3.91
N GLY A 329 4.93 -13.63 3.30
CA GLY A 329 5.90 -14.38 2.52
C GLY A 329 5.89 -14.03 1.04
N ALA A 330 6.76 -14.72 0.31
CA ALA A 330 6.89 -14.60 -1.13
C ALA A 330 5.55 -14.83 -1.84
N THR A 331 5.15 -13.88 -2.67
CA THR A 331 3.91 -13.97 -3.45
C THR A 331 4.10 -13.44 -4.87
N GLY A 332 3.40 -14.05 -5.82
CA GLY A 332 3.28 -13.59 -7.20
C GLY A 332 1.96 -12.85 -7.39
N ILE A 333 2.05 -11.61 -7.86
CA ILE A 333 0.90 -10.73 -8.09
C ILE A 333 0.71 -10.57 -9.59
N VAL A 334 -0.52 -10.76 -10.06
CA VAL A 334 -0.97 -10.39 -11.42
C VAL A 334 -2.06 -9.35 -11.26
N LYS A 335 -1.84 -8.16 -11.80
CA LYS A 335 -2.77 -7.04 -11.72
C LYS A 335 -3.09 -6.52 -13.11
N LEU A 336 -4.38 -6.40 -13.42
CA LEU A 336 -4.89 -5.67 -14.57
C LEU A 336 -5.54 -4.38 -14.05
N SER A 337 -5.07 -3.24 -14.53
CA SER A 337 -5.66 -1.92 -14.21
C SER A 337 -6.08 -1.16 -15.45
N ALA A 338 -6.99 -0.22 -15.25
CA ALA A 338 -7.38 0.80 -16.22
C ALA A 338 -7.32 2.16 -15.52
N ASP A 339 -6.52 3.08 -16.10
CA ASP A 339 -6.26 4.39 -15.52
C ASP A 339 -6.57 5.49 -16.55
N LEU A 340 -7.39 6.46 -16.15
CA LEU A 340 -7.90 7.51 -17.01
C LEU A 340 -7.75 8.88 -16.36
N THR A 341 -7.64 9.92 -17.19
CA THR A 341 -7.85 11.29 -16.76
C THR A 341 -8.90 11.98 -17.63
N ALA A 342 -9.67 12.88 -17.05
CA ALA A 342 -10.69 13.62 -17.79
C ALA A 342 -10.05 14.47 -18.91
N ALA A 343 -8.92 15.10 -18.63
CA ALA A 343 -8.20 15.94 -19.58
C ALA A 343 -7.71 15.17 -20.83
N THR A 344 -7.34 13.90 -20.68
CA THR A 344 -6.76 13.09 -21.77
C THR A 344 -7.78 12.18 -22.45
N ASN A 345 -8.72 11.62 -21.70
CA ASN A 345 -9.57 10.51 -22.18
C ASN A 345 -11.03 10.90 -22.43
N LEU A 346 -11.50 12.04 -21.89
CA LEU A 346 -12.90 12.48 -22.01
C LEU A 346 -13.08 13.77 -22.83
N LYS A 347 -12.01 14.35 -23.37
CA LYS A 347 -12.05 15.54 -24.25
C LYS A 347 -11.99 15.16 -25.71
#